data_e35a9e70acca115755113ee7ed3f5aef
#
_entry.id   e35a9e70acca115755113ee7ed3f5aef
#
_cell.length_a   1.000
_cell.length_b   1.000
_cell.length_c   1.000
_cell.angle_alpha   90.00
_cell.angle_beta   90.00
_cell.angle_gamma   90.00
#
_symmetry.space_group_name_H-M   'P 1'
#
loop_
_entity.id
_entity.type
_entity.pdbx_description
1 polymer ?
#
loop_
_entity_poly.entity_id
_entity_poly.type
_entity_poly.pdbx_seq_one_letter_code
_entity_poly.pdbx_strand_id
1 'polypeptide(L)'
;MQPKMELSRYKISYYIDPEEAPGLDEINSLLHQQELTANTYLSFGQFLDIVPVRASKGFALRWCADQWGIPLENILAAGGSGADEDMMRGNAMAVVVANRHNEELSGLVDIENIYFARQPCAAGILEAIEHYDFLGNCDLPGS
;
A
#
# COMPACT_ATOMS: atom_id res chain seq x y z
N MET A 1 15.44 -14.88 -7.13
CA MET A 1 15.65 -13.43 -7.42
C MET A 1 15.03 -13.11 -8.77
N GLN A 2 14.35 -12.00 -8.91
CA GLN A 2 13.83 -11.54 -10.20
C GLN A 2 14.97 -11.21 -11.19
N PRO A 3 14.70 -11.18 -12.51
CA PRO A 3 15.71 -10.81 -13.50
C PRO A 3 16.32 -9.44 -13.17
N LYS A 4 17.60 -9.28 -13.51
CA LYS A 4 18.36 -8.03 -13.23
C LYS A 4 17.69 -6.76 -13.77
N MET A 5 16.89 -6.87 -14.83
CA MET A 5 16.13 -5.74 -15.40
C MET A 5 15.02 -5.20 -14.50
N GLU A 6 14.57 -6.00 -13.55
CA GLU A 6 13.51 -5.63 -12.59
C GLU A 6 14.08 -5.16 -11.24
N LEU A 7 15.40 -5.26 -11.05
CA LEU A 7 16.09 -4.78 -9.87
C LEU A 7 16.46 -3.31 -10.02
N SER A 8 16.26 -2.53 -8.98
CA SER A 8 16.72 -1.14 -8.92
C SER A 8 17.77 -0.95 -7.84
N ARG A 9 18.42 0.20 -7.85
CA ARG A 9 19.37 0.58 -6.79
C ARG A 9 18.72 0.63 -5.40
N TYR A 10 17.42 0.82 -5.35
CA TYR A 10 16.65 1.09 -4.14
C TYR A 10 15.61 0.00 -3.83
N LYS A 11 15.56 -1.06 -4.62
CA LYS A 11 14.61 -2.16 -4.43
C LYS A 11 15.22 -3.48 -4.87
N ILE A 12 15.11 -4.49 -4.02
CA ILE A 12 15.43 -5.88 -4.35
C ILE A 12 14.13 -6.66 -4.34
N SER A 13 13.87 -7.37 -5.43
CA SER A 13 12.63 -8.13 -5.60
C SER A 13 12.91 -9.62 -5.82
N TYR A 14 12.10 -10.45 -5.19
CA TYR A 14 12.17 -11.89 -5.30
C TYR A 14 10.82 -12.46 -5.71
N TYR A 15 10.84 -13.51 -6.52
CA TYR A 15 9.76 -14.48 -6.55
C TYR A 15 9.96 -15.46 -5.40
N ILE A 16 8.95 -15.69 -4.61
CA ILE A 16 8.97 -16.65 -3.52
C ILE A 16 7.91 -17.71 -3.74
N ASP A 17 8.18 -18.92 -3.26
CA ASP A 17 7.18 -19.96 -3.08
C ASP A 17 6.64 -19.85 -1.64
N PRO A 18 5.36 -19.54 -1.43
CA PRO A 18 4.79 -19.38 -0.10
C PRO A 18 4.92 -20.63 0.79
N GLU A 19 5.03 -21.83 0.19
CA GLU A 19 5.15 -23.10 0.91
C GLU A 19 6.59 -23.37 1.38
N GLU A 20 7.59 -22.80 0.70
CA GLU A 20 9.01 -23.04 0.99
C GLU A 20 9.70 -21.80 1.61
N ALA A 21 9.18 -20.61 1.39
CA ALA A 21 9.79 -19.37 1.85
C ALA A 21 9.56 -19.14 3.35
N PRO A 22 10.55 -18.50 4.04
CA PRO A 22 10.33 -18.02 5.40
C PRO A 22 9.18 -17.00 5.45
N GLY A 23 8.47 -16.95 6.57
CA GLY A 23 7.44 -15.93 6.80
C GLY A 23 8.02 -14.51 6.83
N LEU A 24 7.20 -13.49 6.56
CA LEU A 24 7.63 -12.09 6.58
C LEU A 24 8.25 -11.68 7.92
N ASP A 25 7.70 -12.15 9.04
CA ASP A 25 8.22 -11.85 10.37
C ASP A 25 9.63 -12.41 10.58
N GLU A 26 9.89 -13.60 10.05
CA GLU A 26 11.22 -14.21 10.08
C GLU A 26 12.21 -13.43 9.21
N ILE A 27 11.79 -13.05 8.00
CA ILE A 27 12.61 -12.23 7.10
C ILE A 27 12.95 -10.88 7.74
N ASN A 28 11.95 -10.21 8.32
CA ASN A 28 12.14 -8.93 9.01
C ASN A 28 13.08 -9.08 10.21
N SER A 29 12.96 -10.18 10.97
CA SER A 29 13.84 -10.47 12.09
C SER A 29 15.27 -10.67 11.64
N LEU A 30 15.50 -11.39 10.54
CA LEU A 30 16.83 -11.58 9.96
C LEU A 30 17.45 -10.25 9.49
N LEU A 31 16.67 -9.40 8.81
CA LEU A 31 17.13 -8.08 8.38
C LEU A 31 17.52 -7.22 9.59
N HIS A 32 16.73 -7.24 10.64
CA HIS A 32 17.00 -6.51 11.88
C HIS A 32 18.26 -7.01 12.59
N GLN A 33 18.47 -8.33 12.67
CA GLN A 33 19.67 -8.93 13.23
C GLN A 33 20.95 -8.53 12.49
N GLN A 34 20.82 -8.25 11.18
CA GLN A 34 21.93 -7.77 10.35
C GLN A 34 22.06 -6.24 10.36
N GLU A 35 21.35 -5.55 11.26
CA GLU A 35 21.31 -4.08 11.37
C GLU A 35 20.87 -3.37 10.06
N LEU A 36 20.09 -4.07 9.22
CA LEU A 36 19.58 -3.50 7.97
C LEU A 36 18.25 -2.80 8.21
N THR A 37 18.21 -1.50 7.87
CA THR A 37 17.02 -0.66 7.99
C THR A 37 16.22 -0.73 6.69
N ALA A 38 15.40 -1.77 6.56
CA ALA A 38 14.61 -2.04 5.38
C ALA A 38 13.18 -2.46 5.75
N ASN A 39 12.25 -2.22 4.84
CA ASN A 39 10.88 -2.75 4.88
C ASN A 39 10.74 -3.89 3.87
N THR A 40 9.93 -4.86 4.21
CA THR A 40 9.54 -5.94 3.31
C THR A 40 8.06 -5.83 2.96
N TYR A 41 7.74 -6.01 1.70
CA TYR A 41 6.37 -6.04 1.21
C TYR A 41 6.14 -7.33 0.43
N LEU A 42 5.06 -8.01 0.77
CA LEU A 42 4.59 -9.17 0.04
C LEU A 42 3.36 -8.79 -0.79
N SER A 43 3.39 -9.13 -2.06
CA SER A 43 2.26 -8.87 -2.96
C SER A 43 1.82 -10.18 -3.59
N PHE A 44 0.51 -10.46 -3.52
CA PHE A 44 -0.15 -11.66 -4.07
C PHE A 44 0.48 -12.98 -3.60
N GLY A 45 1.08 -12.99 -2.41
CA GLY A 45 1.70 -14.17 -1.80
C GLY A 45 2.98 -14.68 -2.47
N GLN A 46 3.47 -14.04 -3.52
CA GLN A 46 4.61 -14.54 -4.31
C GLN A 46 5.68 -13.52 -4.70
N PHE A 47 5.38 -12.24 -4.55
CA PHE A 47 6.33 -11.16 -4.87
C PHE A 47 6.81 -10.50 -3.59
N LEU A 48 8.06 -10.77 -3.21
CA LEU A 48 8.70 -10.16 -2.05
C LEU A 48 9.57 -8.99 -2.50
N ASP A 49 9.25 -7.79 -2.06
CA ASP A 49 10.05 -6.59 -2.25
C ASP A 49 10.75 -6.21 -0.94
N ILE A 50 12.05 -5.95 -1.01
CA ILE A 50 12.85 -5.39 0.09
C ILE A 50 13.29 -3.99 -0.34
N VAL A 51 12.89 -2.98 0.45
CA VAL A 51 13.15 -1.57 0.15
C VAL A 51 13.70 -0.85 1.36
N PRO A 52 14.47 0.26 1.19
CA PRO A 52 14.85 1.11 2.31
C PRO A 52 13.60 1.57 3.10
N VAL A 53 13.75 1.71 4.41
CA VAL A 53 12.63 2.07 5.32
C VAL A 53 11.83 3.31 4.88
N ARG A 54 12.49 4.26 4.19
CA ARG A 54 11.84 5.48 3.67
C ARG A 54 11.28 5.36 2.26
N ALA A 55 11.51 4.23 1.58
CA ALA A 55 11.00 3.99 0.23
C ALA A 55 9.67 3.22 0.30
N SER A 56 8.63 3.86 0.81
CA SER A 56 7.29 3.28 0.90
C SER A 56 6.26 4.13 0.14
N LYS A 57 5.16 3.50 -0.25
CA LYS A 57 4.03 4.20 -0.91
C LYS A 57 3.41 5.26 0.01
N GLY A 58 3.31 4.97 1.31
CA GLY A 58 2.79 5.91 2.29
C GLY A 58 3.71 7.13 2.50
N PHE A 59 5.02 6.93 2.53
CA PHE A 59 5.96 8.07 2.55
C PHE A 59 5.85 8.92 1.29
N ALA A 60 5.79 8.28 0.12
CA ALA A 60 5.65 8.99 -1.16
C ALA A 60 4.35 9.80 -1.21
N LEU A 61 3.23 9.21 -0.78
CA LEU A 61 1.94 9.87 -0.73
C LEU A 61 1.99 11.10 0.18
N ARG A 62 2.49 10.96 1.40
CA ARG A 62 2.61 12.07 2.36
C ARG A 62 3.54 13.17 1.88
N TRP A 63 4.67 12.79 1.27
CA TRP A 63 5.60 13.75 0.69
C TRP A 63 4.95 14.55 -0.46
N CYS A 64 4.25 13.88 -1.38
CA CYS A 64 3.53 14.56 -2.46
C CYS A 64 2.44 15.49 -1.94
N ALA A 65 1.67 15.04 -0.95
CA ALA A 65 0.63 15.83 -0.31
C ALA A 65 1.22 17.14 0.28
N ASP A 66 2.33 17.03 1.01
CA ASP A 66 3.04 18.16 1.58
C ASP A 66 3.56 19.13 0.50
N GLN A 67 4.22 18.61 -0.55
CA GLN A 67 4.76 19.42 -1.63
C GLN A 67 3.68 20.19 -2.41
N TRP A 68 2.48 19.63 -2.52
CA TRP A 68 1.37 20.25 -3.24
C TRP A 68 0.40 20.99 -2.34
N GLY A 69 0.63 20.97 -1.03
CA GLY A 69 -0.26 21.59 -0.04
C GLY A 69 -1.66 20.96 -0.01
N ILE A 70 -1.76 19.66 -0.29
CA ILE A 70 -3.02 18.92 -0.28
C ILE A 70 -3.19 18.29 1.10
N PRO A 71 -4.25 18.64 1.86
CA PRO A 71 -4.57 17.95 3.11
C PRO A 71 -4.80 16.46 2.89
N LEU A 72 -4.35 15.60 3.82
CA LEU A 72 -4.48 14.14 3.68
C LEU A 72 -5.94 13.69 3.60
N GLU A 73 -6.85 14.39 4.27
CA GLU A 73 -8.30 14.15 4.20
C GLU A 73 -8.90 14.41 2.79
N ASN A 74 -8.18 15.11 1.93
CA ASN A 74 -8.56 15.33 0.53
C ASN A 74 -7.86 14.36 -0.43
N ILE A 75 -7.35 13.25 0.09
CA ILE A 75 -6.68 12.21 -0.70
C ILE A 75 -7.43 10.90 -0.54
N LEU A 76 -7.71 10.23 -1.65
CA LEU A 76 -8.22 8.87 -1.70
C LEU A 76 -7.13 7.94 -2.24
N ALA A 77 -6.59 7.08 -1.37
CA ALA A 77 -5.64 6.03 -1.74
C ALA A 77 -6.39 4.76 -2.15
N ALA A 78 -5.94 4.09 -3.20
CA ALA A 78 -6.55 2.86 -3.67
C ALA A 78 -5.53 1.75 -3.86
N GLY A 79 -5.88 0.53 -3.47
CA GLY A 79 -4.99 -0.61 -3.64
C GLY A 79 -5.65 -1.96 -3.38
N GLY A 80 -4.89 -3.03 -3.51
CA GLY A 80 -5.37 -4.40 -3.40
C GLY A 80 -4.33 -5.43 -2.98
N SER A 81 -3.11 -5.02 -2.62
CA SER A 81 -2.04 -5.90 -2.17
C SER A 81 -1.37 -5.41 -0.88
N GLY A 82 -0.60 -6.27 -0.22
CA GLY A 82 0.11 -5.92 1.01
C GLY A 82 1.07 -4.73 0.85
N ALA A 83 1.61 -4.52 -0.35
CA ALA A 83 2.45 -3.35 -0.66
C ALA A 83 1.69 -2.01 -0.61
N ASP A 84 0.36 -2.03 -0.57
CA ASP A 84 -0.49 -0.83 -0.53
C ASP A 84 -0.88 -0.45 0.91
N GLU A 85 -0.70 -1.35 1.86
CA GLU A 85 -1.13 -1.19 3.25
C GLU A 85 -0.62 0.12 3.88
N ASP A 86 0.65 0.42 3.70
CA ASP A 86 1.30 1.60 4.31
C ASP A 86 0.69 2.94 3.86
N MET A 87 0.24 3.06 2.61
CA MET A 87 -0.42 4.27 2.15
C MET A 87 -1.88 4.37 2.60
N MET A 88 -2.49 3.26 2.99
CA MET A 88 -3.87 3.20 3.48
C MET A 88 -3.97 3.49 4.97
N ARG A 89 -2.90 3.25 5.72
CA ARG A 89 -2.81 3.60 7.15
C ARG A 89 -2.51 5.08 7.31
N GLY A 90 -3.29 5.76 8.12
CA GLY A 90 -3.11 7.19 8.41
C GLY A 90 -4.37 8.00 8.15
N ASN A 91 -4.23 9.28 7.83
CA ASN A 91 -5.35 10.21 7.74
C ASN A 91 -5.95 10.36 6.33
N ALA A 92 -5.37 9.74 5.31
CA ALA A 92 -5.97 9.70 3.98
C ALA A 92 -7.17 8.74 3.98
N MET A 93 -8.21 9.06 3.21
CA MET A 93 -9.24 8.07 2.88
C MET A 93 -8.64 6.98 2.02
N ALA A 94 -9.10 5.74 2.20
CA ALA A 94 -8.58 4.64 1.42
C ALA A 94 -9.69 3.69 0.94
N VAL A 95 -9.40 3.02 -0.18
CA VAL A 95 -10.25 1.95 -0.71
C VAL A 95 -9.44 0.70 -1.00
N VAL A 96 -9.92 -0.42 -0.50
CA VAL A 96 -9.44 -1.75 -0.84
C VAL A 96 -10.40 -2.35 -1.87
N VAL A 97 -9.92 -2.57 -3.09
CA VAL A 97 -10.76 -3.10 -4.18
C VAL A 97 -11.12 -4.58 -3.98
N ALA A 98 -12.22 -5.05 -4.58
CA ALA A 98 -12.74 -6.40 -4.33
C ALA A 98 -11.82 -7.52 -4.80
N ASN A 99 -11.02 -7.30 -5.82
CA ASN A 99 -10.02 -8.27 -6.32
C ASN A 99 -8.68 -8.21 -5.56
N ARG A 100 -8.72 -7.80 -4.29
CA ARG A 100 -7.58 -7.74 -3.38
C ARG A 100 -7.04 -9.10 -2.99
N HIS A 101 -5.82 -9.13 -2.48
CA HIS A 101 -5.28 -10.25 -1.74
C HIS A 101 -5.79 -10.20 -0.28
N ASN A 102 -6.75 -11.07 0.04
CA ASN A 102 -7.51 -11.00 1.29
C ASN A 102 -6.63 -11.15 2.54
N GLU A 103 -5.69 -12.09 2.53
CA GLU A 103 -4.84 -12.37 3.69
C GLU A 103 -3.90 -11.21 4.04
N GLU A 104 -3.34 -10.54 3.01
CA GLU A 104 -2.41 -9.43 3.20
C GLU A 104 -3.07 -8.18 3.78
N LEU A 105 -4.35 -7.96 3.51
CA LEU A 105 -5.08 -6.75 3.88
C LEU A 105 -6.13 -6.97 4.98
N SER A 106 -6.20 -8.15 5.58
CA SER A 106 -7.16 -8.48 6.62
C SER A 106 -7.05 -7.59 7.87
N GLY A 107 -5.85 -7.13 8.19
CA GLY A 107 -5.59 -6.24 9.31
C GLY A 107 -6.11 -4.81 9.15
N LEU A 108 -6.66 -4.46 7.98
CA LEU A 108 -7.21 -3.14 7.70
C LEU A 108 -8.74 -3.05 7.91
N VAL A 109 -9.42 -4.16 8.16
CA VAL A 109 -10.90 -4.24 8.20
C VAL A 109 -11.53 -3.32 9.26
N ASP A 110 -10.86 -3.11 10.39
CA ASP A 110 -11.37 -2.32 11.50
C ASP A 110 -10.90 -0.85 11.48
N ILE A 111 -10.29 -0.39 10.39
CA ILE A 111 -9.80 0.99 10.26
C ILE A 111 -10.89 1.84 9.60
N GLU A 112 -11.36 2.85 10.33
CA GLU A 112 -12.56 3.64 10.03
C GLU A 112 -12.52 4.41 8.69
N ASN A 113 -11.34 4.85 8.27
CA ASN A 113 -11.15 5.58 7.02
C ASN A 113 -10.79 4.68 5.82
N ILE A 114 -10.98 3.37 5.94
CA ILE A 114 -10.73 2.40 4.86
C ILE A 114 -12.03 1.74 4.43
N TYR A 115 -12.41 1.97 3.18
CA TYR A 115 -13.58 1.34 2.56
C TYR A 115 -13.19 0.08 1.81
N PHE A 116 -13.89 -1.02 2.09
CA PHE A 116 -13.74 -2.28 1.34
C PHE A 116 -14.79 -2.35 0.25
N ALA A 117 -14.36 -2.06 -0.99
CA ALA A 117 -15.25 -2.05 -2.13
C ALA A 117 -15.77 -3.45 -2.50
N ARG A 118 -16.98 -3.51 -3.03
CA ARG A 118 -17.62 -4.72 -3.55
C ARG A 118 -17.24 -4.98 -5.00
N GLN A 119 -16.83 -3.93 -5.71
CA GLN A 119 -16.44 -3.98 -7.11
C GLN A 119 -14.92 -4.10 -7.26
N PRO A 120 -14.44 -4.80 -8.30
CA PRO A 120 -13.00 -4.92 -8.57
C PRO A 120 -12.45 -3.71 -9.32
N CYS A 121 -11.13 -3.55 -9.26
CA CYS A 121 -10.37 -2.58 -10.07
C CYS A 121 -10.94 -1.15 -9.99
N ALA A 122 -11.04 -0.47 -11.13
CA ALA A 122 -11.53 0.91 -11.21
C ALA A 122 -12.98 1.07 -10.74
N ALA A 123 -13.83 0.05 -10.93
CA ALA A 123 -15.20 0.08 -10.44
C ALA A 123 -15.27 0.18 -8.90
N GLY A 124 -14.34 -0.49 -8.19
CA GLY A 124 -14.22 -0.36 -6.74
C GLY A 124 -13.77 1.04 -6.30
N ILE A 125 -12.92 1.69 -7.08
CA ILE A 125 -12.49 3.07 -6.81
C ILE A 125 -13.68 4.04 -6.97
N LEU A 126 -14.46 3.89 -8.04
CA LEU A 126 -15.66 4.70 -8.27
C LEU A 126 -16.69 4.51 -7.15
N GLU A 127 -16.89 3.28 -6.69
CA GLU A 127 -17.75 2.96 -5.53
C GLU A 127 -17.29 3.71 -4.27
N ALA A 128 -15.98 3.80 -4.02
CA ALA A 128 -15.44 4.53 -2.88
C ALA A 128 -15.61 6.06 -3.02
N ILE A 129 -15.43 6.60 -4.22
CA ILE A 129 -15.66 8.02 -4.51
C ILE A 129 -17.12 8.40 -4.17
N GLU A 130 -18.08 7.56 -4.53
CA GLU A 130 -19.49 7.75 -4.18
C GLU A 130 -19.73 7.56 -2.68
N HIS A 131 -19.16 6.51 -2.07
CA HIS A 131 -19.31 6.21 -0.65
C HIS A 131 -18.87 7.36 0.26
N TYR A 132 -17.76 7.98 -0.05
CA TYR A 132 -17.22 9.10 0.72
C TYR A 132 -17.79 10.47 0.32
N ASP A 133 -18.62 10.55 -0.72
CA ASP A 133 -18.92 11.82 -1.42
C ASP A 133 -17.65 12.64 -1.68
N PHE A 134 -16.61 11.94 -2.15
CA PHE A 134 -15.26 12.45 -2.19
C PHE A 134 -15.13 13.74 -2.99
N LEU A 135 -15.83 13.84 -4.13
CA LEU A 135 -15.77 15.03 -4.98
C LEU A 135 -16.59 16.19 -4.38
N GLY A 136 -17.65 15.90 -3.62
CA GLY A 136 -18.45 16.91 -2.94
C GLY A 136 -17.76 17.50 -1.72
N ASN A 137 -16.88 16.71 -1.08
CA ASN A 137 -16.14 17.13 0.12
C ASN A 137 -14.77 17.75 -0.18
N CYS A 138 -14.28 17.65 -1.42
CA CYS A 138 -13.05 18.31 -1.81
C CYS A 138 -13.31 19.81 -2.08
N ASP A 139 -12.68 20.69 -1.31
CA ASP A 139 -12.60 22.11 -1.63
C ASP A 139 -11.79 22.27 -2.91
N LEU A 140 -12.46 22.42 -4.04
CA LEU A 140 -11.80 22.74 -5.30
C LEU A 140 -11.24 24.18 -5.21
N PRO A 141 -9.95 24.39 -5.53
CA PRO A 141 -9.40 25.73 -5.56
C PRO A 141 -10.15 26.57 -6.58
N GLY A 142 -10.92 27.56 -6.11
CA GLY A 142 -11.69 28.50 -6.92
C GLY A 142 -13.21 28.33 -6.89
N SER A 143 -13.76 27.51 -6.00
CA SER A 143 -15.20 27.48 -5.70
C SER A 143 -15.57 28.47 -4.59
#